data_68f3e9ab41145eb2e849d234d1f7c1d4
#
_entry.id   68f3e9ab41145eb2e849d234d1f7c1d4
#
_cell.length_a   1.000
_cell.length_b   1.000
_cell.length_c   1.000
_cell.angle_alpha   90.00
_cell.angle_beta   90.00
_cell.angle_gamma   90.00
#
_symmetry.space_group_name_H-M   'P 1'
#
loop_
_entity.id
_entity.type
_entity.pdbx_description
1 polymer ?
#
loop_
_entity_poly.entity_id
_entity_poly.type
_entity_poly.pdbx_seq_one_letter_code
_entity_poly.pdbx_strand_id
1 'polypeptide(L)' 'MIEDIDLGKKIQDFRNMRNMSLRELAKRAGTTASMLSQIERNLVNPSISTLK' A
#
# COMPACT_ATOMS: atom_id res chain seq x y z
N MET A 1 -16.16 -10.12 -1.85
CA MET A 1 -15.44 -10.77 -1.11
C MET A 1 -14.08 -10.26 -0.85
N ILE A 2 -13.34 -11.05 -0.26
CA ILE A 2 -12.06 -10.58 0.17
C ILE A 2 -11.13 -10.26 -0.95
N GLU A 3 -11.20 -11.00 -2.00
CA GLU A 3 -10.30 -10.75 -3.10
C GLU A 3 -10.56 -9.39 -3.72
N ASP A 4 -11.65 -8.76 -3.37
CA ASP A 4 -11.95 -7.45 -3.92
C ASP A 4 -11.37 -6.32 -3.14
N ILE A 5 -10.65 -6.62 -2.11
CA ILE A 5 -10.07 -5.59 -1.31
C ILE A 5 -9.08 -4.81 -2.15
N ASP A 6 -9.27 -3.51 -2.19
CA ASP A 6 -8.34 -2.63 -2.86
C ASP A 6 -7.29 -2.19 -1.86
N LEU A 7 -6.21 -2.92 -1.80
CA LEU A 7 -5.16 -2.63 -0.84
C LEU A 7 -4.59 -1.23 -1.05
N GLY A 8 -4.42 -0.84 -2.30
CA GLY A 8 -3.88 0.47 -2.58
C GLY A 8 -4.75 1.57 -2.02
N LYS A 9 -6.06 1.42 -2.19
CA LYS A 9 -6.95 2.44 -1.69
C LYS A 9 -6.95 2.47 -0.17
N LYS A 10 -6.88 1.32 0.44
CA LYS A 10 -6.85 1.29 1.89
C LYS A 10 -5.60 1.97 2.43
N ILE A 11 -4.49 1.80 1.77
CA ILE A 11 -3.27 2.45 2.20
C ILE A 11 -3.40 3.96 2.00
N GLN A 12 -3.97 4.38 0.90
CA GLN A 12 -4.19 5.80 0.67
C GLN A 12 -5.09 6.39 1.74
N ASP A 13 -6.17 5.72 2.04
CA ASP A 13 -7.11 6.22 3.05
C ASP A 13 -6.43 6.33 4.41
N PHE A 14 -5.67 5.31 4.77
CA PHE A 14 -4.97 5.33 6.04
C PHE A 14 -4.01 6.50 6.11
N ARG A 15 -3.25 6.69 5.04
CA ARG A 15 -2.28 7.76 4.98
C ARG A 15 -2.96 9.12 5.08
N ASN A 16 -4.04 9.29 4.33
CA ASN A 16 -4.74 10.56 4.31
C ASN A 16 -5.39 10.89 5.65
N MET A 17 -5.91 9.88 6.30
CA MET A 17 -6.51 10.09 7.61
C MET A 17 -5.50 10.58 8.61
N ARG A 18 -4.25 10.18 8.45
CA ARG A 18 -3.21 10.56 9.40
C ARG A 18 -2.29 11.63 8.87
N ASN A 19 -2.61 12.16 7.70
CA ASN A 19 -1.78 13.20 7.09
C ASN A 19 -0.34 12.75 6.94
N MET A 20 -0.16 11.52 6.49
CA MET A 20 1.17 10.98 6.33
C MET A 20 1.57 11.00 4.87
N SER A 21 2.85 11.27 4.63
CA SER A 21 3.38 11.17 3.29
C SER A 21 3.71 9.71 3.00
N LEU A 22 3.94 9.40 1.74
CA LEU A 22 4.36 8.06 1.37
C LEU A 22 5.65 7.68 2.08
N ARG A 23 6.56 8.62 2.16
CA ARG A 23 7.83 8.34 2.81
C ARG A 23 7.66 8.04 4.27
N GLU A 24 6.81 8.78 4.91
CA GLU A 24 6.60 8.57 6.33
C GLU A 24 5.96 7.22 6.58
N LEU A 25 4.97 6.87 5.79
CA LEU A 25 4.34 5.58 5.97
C LEU A 25 5.31 4.45 5.66
N ALA A 26 6.10 4.61 4.61
CA ALA A 26 7.07 3.57 4.25
C ALA A 26 8.06 3.35 5.38
N LYS A 27 8.49 4.42 6.00
CA LYS A 27 9.43 4.32 7.10
C LYS A 27 8.82 3.53 8.26
N ARG A 28 7.58 3.80 8.57
CA ARG A 28 6.93 3.12 9.66
C ARG A 28 6.64 1.66 9.34
N ALA A 29 6.39 1.40 8.08
CA ALA A 29 6.06 0.05 7.66
C ALA A 29 7.29 -0.80 7.33
N GLY A 30 8.45 -0.19 7.34
CA GLY A 30 9.66 -0.96 7.03
C GLY A 30 9.81 -1.26 5.55
N THR A 31 9.33 -0.37 4.71
CA THR A 31 9.46 -0.56 3.28
C THR A 31 9.92 0.76 2.66
N THR A 32 9.74 0.91 1.36
CA THR A 32 10.16 2.11 0.66
C THR A 32 8.96 2.85 0.11
N ALA A 33 9.14 4.15 -0.11
CA ALA A 33 8.07 4.93 -0.71
C ALA A 33 7.75 4.43 -2.11
N SER A 34 8.76 3.97 -2.81
CA SER A 34 8.55 3.46 -4.15
C SER A 34 7.63 2.25 -4.13
N MET A 35 7.87 1.34 -3.20
CA MET A 35 7.04 0.16 -3.08
C MET A 35 5.61 0.53 -2.71
N LEU A 36 5.45 1.43 -1.75
CA LEU A 36 4.12 1.84 -1.36
C LEU A 36 3.40 2.53 -2.51
N SER A 37 4.12 3.31 -3.28
CA SER A 37 3.52 3.98 -4.42
C SER A 37 2.98 2.95 -5.41
N GLN A 38 3.74 1.90 -5.65
CA GLN A 38 3.29 0.87 -6.56
C GLN A 38 2.07 0.14 -6.03
N ILE A 39 2.02 -0.09 -4.74
CA ILE A 39 0.88 -0.75 -4.15
C ILE A 39 -0.35 0.14 -4.25
N GLU A 40 -0.20 1.43 -3.97
CA GLU A 40 -1.32 2.35 -4.05
C GLU A 40 -1.89 2.44 -5.45
N ARG A 41 -1.06 2.19 -6.44
CA ARG A 41 -1.51 2.23 -7.82
C ARG A 41 -1.91 0.86 -8.33
N ASN A 42 -1.90 -0.11 -7.46
CA ASN A 42 -2.29 -1.49 -7.81
C ASN A 42 -1.36 -2.11 -8.85
N LEU A 43 -0.13 -1.66 -8.87
CA LEU A 43 0.86 -2.24 -9.75
C LEU A 43 1.50 -3.47 -9.13
N VAL A 44 1.50 -3.54 -7.82
CA VAL A 44 2.07 -4.65 -7.09
C VAL A 44 1.11 -5.04 -5.99
N ASN A 45 0.97 -6.31 -5.77
CA ASN A 45 0.12 -6.78 -4.69
C ASN A 45 0.90 -7.82 -3.92
N PRO A 46 1.52 -7.42 -2.82
CA PRO A 46 2.40 -8.32 -2.11
C PRO A 46 1.72 -9.56 -1.56
N SER A 47 0.46 -9.47 -1.25
CA SER A 47 -0.19 -10.62 -0.65
C SER A 47 -0.58 -11.64 -1.67
N ILE A 48 -0.67 -11.25 -2.91
CA ILE A 48 -1.10 -12.18 -3.94
C ILE A 48 0.03 -12.70 -4.77
N SER A 49 1.05 -11.91 -4.92
CA SER A 49 2.13 -12.28 -5.81
C SER A 49 2.76 -13.61 -5.43
N THR A 50 2.59 -14.02 -4.20
CA THR A 50 3.18 -15.27 -3.77
C THR A 50 2.46 -16.47 -4.28
N LEU A 51 1.31 -16.29 -4.84
CA LEU A 51 0.54 -17.43 -5.29
C LEU A 51 1.03 -18.04 -6.57
N LYS A 52 1.85 -17.37 -7.24
CA LYS A 52 2.29 -17.91 -8.51
C LYS A 52 3.38 -18.89 -8.33
#